data_b5a7b14f28d5cf36cd627e7b0c4c58db
#
_entry.id   b5a7b14f28d5cf36cd627e7b0c4c58db
#
_cell.length_a   1.000
_cell.length_b   1.000
_cell.length_c   1.000
_cell.angle_alpha   90.00
_cell.angle_beta   90.00
_cell.angle_gamma   90.00
#
_symmetry.space_group_name_H-M   'P 1'
#
loop_
_entity.id
_entity.type
_entity.pdbx_description
1 polymer ?
#
loop_
_entity_poly.entity_id
_entity_poly.type
_entity_poly.pdbx_seq_one_letter_code
_entity_poly.pdbx_strand_id
1 'polypeptide(L)'
;MNLRINIFYTTCGSPKQSKKLAKAMLSDKMIVCVNVVKNVESYYRDSGSLKKSNESILLIKTFHTKKKIENLIKKNHPYDIPFLVQLETKKVNSEYILWARKNT
;
A
#
# COMPACT_ATOMS: atom_id res chain seq x y z
N MET A 1 -6.46 21.40 -8.03
CA MET A 1 -5.82 20.54 -7.03
C MET A 1 -6.69 19.32 -6.75
N ASN A 2 -6.12 18.13 -6.83
CA ASN A 2 -6.87 16.89 -6.60
C ASN A 2 -7.00 16.63 -5.09
N LEU A 3 -8.25 16.62 -4.59
CA LEU A 3 -8.54 16.32 -3.19
C LEU A 3 -8.98 14.87 -2.98
N ARG A 4 -8.85 14.05 -4.01
CA ARG A 4 -9.28 12.66 -3.92
C ARG A 4 -8.22 11.81 -3.24
N ILE A 5 -8.65 11.07 -2.23
CA ILE A 5 -7.81 10.05 -1.61
C ILE A 5 -8.02 8.75 -2.35
N ASN A 6 -6.92 8.20 -2.85
CA ASN A 6 -6.89 6.89 -3.50
C ASN A 6 -6.37 5.86 -2.50
N ILE A 7 -6.86 4.64 -2.62
CA ILE A 7 -6.42 3.53 -1.76
C ILE A 7 -5.81 2.44 -2.64
N PHE A 8 -4.61 2.02 -2.25
CA PHE A 8 -3.89 0.96 -2.95
C PHE A 8 -3.67 -0.21 -2.01
N TYR A 9 -3.72 -1.41 -2.56
CA TYR A 9 -3.52 -2.65 -1.83
C TYR A 9 -2.26 -3.33 -2.36
N THR A 10 -1.37 -3.69 -1.46
CA THR A 10 -0.22 -4.53 -1.78
C THR A 10 0.01 -5.52 -0.64
N THR A 11 0.74 -6.59 -0.90
CA THR A 11 1.17 -7.53 0.13
C THR A 11 2.69 -7.48 0.23
N CYS A 12 3.20 -7.80 1.39
CA CYS A 12 4.62 -7.78 1.67
C CYS A 12 4.93 -8.94 2.63
N GLY A 13 6.19 -9.30 2.74
CA GLY A 13 6.60 -10.46 3.52
C GLY A 13 6.45 -10.28 5.03
N SER A 14 7.54 -10.44 5.77
CA SER A 14 7.53 -10.39 7.22
C SER A 14 7.05 -9.04 7.77
N PRO A 15 6.62 -8.99 9.04
CA PRO A 15 6.30 -7.72 9.69
C PRO A 15 7.43 -6.70 9.62
N LYS A 16 8.67 -7.14 9.69
CA LYS A 16 9.85 -6.26 9.57
C LYS A 16 9.93 -5.61 8.19
N GLN A 17 9.74 -6.39 7.13
CA GLN A 17 9.73 -5.89 5.76
C GLN A 17 8.56 -4.93 5.52
N SER A 18 7.39 -5.27 6.06
CA SER A 18 6.19 -4.45 5.93
C SER A 18 6.34 -3.10 6.63
N LYS A 19 6.94 -3.10 7.81
CA LYS A 19 7.23 -1.87 8.55
C LYS A 19 8.19 -0.98 7.78
N LYS A 20 9.23 -1.58 7.21
CA LYS A 20 10.22 -0.85 6.42
C LYS A 20 9.57 -0.23 5.17
N LEU A 21 8.74 -1.00 4.48
CA LEU A 21 8.02 -0.50 3.30
C LEU A 21 7.07 0.63 3.66
N ALA A 22 6.29 0.48 4.73
CA ALA A 22 5.38 1.52 5.18
C ALA A 22 6.10 2.83 5.47
N LYS A 23 7.23 2.76 6.17
CA LYS A 23 8.04 3.95 6.48
C LYS A 23 8.62 4.58 5.22
N ALA A 24 9.09 3.76 4.28
CA ALA A 24 9.62 4.26 3.01
C ALA A 24 8.55 4.98 2.20
N MET A 25 7.34 4.43 2.17
CA MET A 25 6.22 5.09 1.48
C MET A 25 5.88 6.42 2.15
N LEU A 26 5.83 6.46 3.48
CA LEU A 26 5.49 7.67 4.23
C LEU A 26 6.55 8.77 4.16
N SER A 27 7.74 8.47 3.66
CA SER A 27 8.73 9.51 3.38
C SER A 27 8.28 10.43 2.24
N ASP A 28 7.36 9.97 1.41
CA ASP A 28 6.69 10.81 0.42
C ASP A 28 5.51 11.50 1.08
N LYS A 29 5.50 12.83 1.00
CA LYS A 29 4.52 13.67 1.73
C LYS A 29 3.09 13.49 1.24
N MET A 30 2.88 12.99 0.03
CA MET A 30 1.53 12.78 -0.52
C MET A 30 0.91 11.45 -0.07
N ILE A 31 1.67 10.63 0.66
CA ILE A 31 1.15 9.44 1.31
C ILE A 31 0.57 9.85 2.67
N VAL A 32 -0.72 9.64 2.84
CA VAL A 32 -1.43 10.06 4.05
C VAL A 32 -1.24 9.06 5.19
N CYS A 33 -1.38 7.78 4.87
CA CYS A 33 -1.42 6.73 5.88
C CYS A 33 -1.15 5.39 5.21
N VAL A 34 -0.50 4.49 5.94
CA VAL A 34 -0.35 3.09 5.53
C VAL A 34 -0.86 2.21 6.67
N ASN A 35 -1.94 1.49 6.42
CA ASN A 35 -2.43 0.49 7.36
C ASN A 35 -1.73 -0.83 7.07
N VAL A 36 -1.21 -1.47 8.10
CA VAL A 36 -0.53 -2.76 7.99
C VAL A 36 -1.35 -3.82 8.74
N VAL A 37 -1.82 -4.83 8.02
CA VAL A 37 -2.51 -5.98 8.60
C VAL A 37 -1.53 -7.14 8.61
N LYS A 38 -1.14 -7.57 9.79
CA LYS A 38 -0.13 -8.62 9.99
C LYS A 38 -0.74 -10.01 9.97
N ASN A 39 0.11 -11.01 9.82
CA ASN A 39 -0.23 -12.43 9.99
C ASN A 39 -1.32 -12.90 9.01
N VAL A 40 -1.16 -12.54 7.75
CA VAL A 40 -2.03 -12.99 6.68
C VAL A 40 -1.46 -14.26 6.08
N GLU A 41 -2.27 -15.31 6.02
CA GLU A 41 -1.89 -16.54 5.36
C GLU A 41 -2.23 -16.44 3.88
N SER A 42 -1.21 -16.50 3.04
CA SER A 42 -1.39 -16.46 1.59
C SER A 42 -1.14 -17.83 1.00
N TYR A 43 -2.11 -18.34 0.26
CA TYR A 43 -2.01 -19.62 -0.43
C TYR A 43 -1.98 -19.36 -1.94
N TYR A 44 -1.03 -19.97 -2.63
CA TYR A 44 -0.86 -19.72 -4.06
C TYR A 44 -0.19 -20.91 -4.75
N ARG A 45 -0.20 -20.91 -6.06
CA ARG A 45 0.54 -21.89 -6.85
C ARG A 45 1.84 -21.30 -7.35
N ASP A 46 2.89 -22.10 -7.22
CA ASP A 46 4.19 -21.77 -7.77
C ASP A 46 4.73 -23.02 -8.42
N SER A 47 4.98 -22.95 -9.75
CA SER A 47 5.47 -24.08 -10.54
C SER A 47 4.64 -25.34 -10.38
N GLY A 48 3.32 -25.18 -10.31
CA GLY A 48 2.37 -26.28 -10.18
C GLY A 48 2.16 -26.82 -8.78
N SER A 49 2.91 -26.34 -7.80
CA SER A 49 2.77 -26.76 -6.40
C SER A 49 2.00 -25.73 -5.59
N LEU A 50 1.19 -26.22 -4.66
CA LEU A 50 0.49 -25.36 -3.70
C LEU A 50 1.47 -24.92 -2.62
N LYS A 51 1.56 -23.62 -2.43
CA LYS A 51 2.46 -23.02 -1.44
C LYS A 51 1.69 -22.15 -0.47
N LYS A 52 2.30 -21.91 0.68
CA LYS A 52 1.76 -21.03 1.71
C LYS A 52 2.87 -20.12 2.20
N SER A 53 2.57 -18.88 2.43
CA SER A 53 3.48 -17.97 3.12
C SER A 53 2.71 -17.04 4.04
N ASN A 54 3.40 -16.52 5.05
CA ASN A 54 2.85 -15.50 5.91
C ASN A 54 3.22 -14.13 5.35
N GLU A 55 2.23 -13.29 5.19
CA GLU A 55 2.42 -11.95 4.64
C GLU A 55 1.73 -10.91 5.48
N SER A 56 2.00 -9.65 5.17
CA SER A 56 1.22 -8.52 5.67
C SER A 56 0.52 -7.87 4.49
N ILE A 57 -0.65 -7.32 4.74
CA ILE A 57 -1.37 -6.49 3.77
C ILE A 57 -1.09 -5.04 4.13
N LEU A 58 -0.74 -4.24 3.12
CA LEU A 58 -0.62 -2.80 3.27
C LEU A 58 -1.73 -2.12 2.48
N LEU A 59 -2.48 -1.26 3.17
CA LEU A 59 -3.46 -0.38 2.55
C LEU A 59 -2.88 1.04 2.59
N ILE A 60 -2.64 1.60 1.41
CA ILE A 60 -1.97 2.88 1.26
C ILE A 60 -3.00 3.93 0.89
N LYS A 61 -3.17 4.92 1.75
CA LYS A 61 -4.07 6.06 1.49
C LYS A 61 -3.22 7.23 1.00
N THR A 62 -3.55 7.77 -0.15
CA THR A 62 -2.68 8.76 -0.79
C THR A 62 -3.45 9.69 -1.72
N PHE A 63 -2.90 10.89 -1.93
CA PHE A 63 -3.36 11.79 -2.99
C PHE A 63 -2.70 11.51 -4.35
N HIS A 64 -1.73 10.58 -4.39
CA HIS A 64 -1.03 10.23 -5.62
C HIS A 64 -1.89 9.44 -6.60
N THR A 65 -1.50 9.52 -7.87
CA THR A 65 -2.08 8.70 -8.93
C THR A 65 -1.49 7.29 -8.89
N LYS A 66 -2.12 6.36 -9.61
CA LYS A 66 -1.66 4.98 -9.73
C LYS A 66 -0.22 4.91 -10.25
N LYS A 67 0.11 5.69 -11.27
CA LYS A 67 1.46 5.64 -11.86
C LYS A 67 2.53 6.02 -10.85
N LYS A 68 2.27 7.04 -10.05
CA LYS A 68 3.22 7.47 -9.02
C LYS A 68 3.41 6.39 -7.95
N ILE A 69 2.32 5.76 -7.53
CA ILE A 69 2.39 4.68 -6.54
C ILE A 69 3.10 3.46 -7.11
N GLU A 70 2.85 3.12 -8.38
CA GLU A 70 3.58 2.02 -9.02
C GLU A 70 5.09 2.26 -8.98
N ASN A 71 5.52 3.48 -9.26
CA ASN A 71 6.95 3.81 -9.24
C ASN A 71 7.54 3.72 -7.84
N LEU A 72 6.81 4.19 -6.82
CA LEU A 72 7.26 4.11 -5.43
C LEU A 72 7.35 2.66 -4.95
N ILE A 73 6.36 1.84 -5.30
CA ILE A 73 6.37 0.43 -4.96
C ILE A 73 7.53 -0.29 -5.65
N LYS A 74 7.72 -0.05 -6.93
CA LYS A 74 8.81 -0.67 -7.68
C LYS A 74 10.17 -0.35 -7.06
N LYS A 75 10.35 0.86 -6.58
CA LYS A 75 11.60 1.31 -5.96
C LYS A 75 11.83 0.72 -4.57
N ASN A 76 10.78 0.51 -3.80
CA ASN A 76 10.89 0.23 -2.37
C ASN A 76 10.44 -1.17 -1.94
N HIS A 77 9.67 -1.87 -2.76
CA HIS A 77 9.13 -3.17 -2.40
C HIS A 77 10.22 -4.24 -2.48
N PRO A 78 10.29 -5.17 -1.50
CA PRO A 78 11.33 -6.22 -1.50
C PRO A 78 11.12 -7.32 -2.54
N TYR A 79 9.91 -7.46 -3.10
CA TYR A 79 9.65 -8.49 -4.13
C TYR A 79 10.04 -8.00 -5.50
N ASP A 80 10.50 -8.94 -6.36
CA ASP A 80 10.79 -8.62 -7.77
C ASP A 80 9.52 -8.24 -8.52
N ILE A 81 8.43 -8.96 -8.27
CA ILE A 81 7.15 -8.71 -8.91
C ILE A 81 6.09 -8.57 -7.82
N PRO A 82 5.97 -7.38 -7.23
CA PRO A 82 4.94 -7.17 -6.20
C PRO A 82 3.55 -7.05 -6.82
N PHE A 83 2.55 -7.53 -6.08
CA PHE A 83 1.16 -7.26 -6.43
C PHE A 83 0.81 -5.86 -5.98
N LEU A 84 0.16 -5.09 -6.85
CA LEU A 84 -0.35 -3.77 -6.51
C LEU A 84 -1.64 -3.54 -7.27
N VAL A 85 -2.67 -3.11 -6.57
CA VAL A 85 -3.95 -2.74 -7.20
C VAL A 85 -4.47 -1.46 -6.58
N GLN A 86 -5.03 -0.61 -7.41
CA GLN A 86 -5.81 0.52 -6.93
C GLN A 86 -7.24 0.04 -6.68
N LEU A 87 -7.71 0.22 -5.45
CA LEU A 87 -9.10 -0.11 -5.12
C LEU A 87 -9.99 1.03 -5.58
N GLU A 88 -11.16 0.68 -6.13
CA GLU A 88 -12.15 1.70 -6.45
C GLU A 88 -12.67 2.31 -5.17
N THR A 89 -12.64 3.65 -5.11
CA THR A 89 -13.09 4.38 -3.93
C THR A 89 -14.19 5.36 -4.31
N LYS A 90 -15.06 5.62 -3.35
CA LYS A 90 -16.06 6.66 -3.47
C LYS A 90 -15.64 7.84 -2.58
N LYS A 91 -16.58 8.61 -2.14
CA LYS A 91 -16.31 9.83 -1.36
C LYS A 91 -15.81 9.49 0.04
N VAL A 92 -14.74 10.14 0.43
CA VAL A 92 -14.23 10.12 1.79
C VAL A 92 -14.87 11.29 2.54
N ASN A 93 -15.07 11.15 3.84
CA ASN A 93 -15.61 12.23 4.65
C ASN A 93 -14.73 13.49 4.57
N SER A 94 -15.38 14.62 4.44
CA SER A 94 -14.69 15.90 4.21
C SER A 94 -13.71 16.27 5.31
N GLU A 95 -14.05 15.99 6.55
CA GLU A 95 -13.18 16.30 7.68
C GLU A 95 -11.85 15.57 7.59
N TYR A 96 -11.88 14.30 7.18
CA TYR A 96 -10.65 13.53 7.02
C TYR A 96 -9.79 14.09 5.88
N ILE A 97 -10.41 14.46 4.77
CA ILE A 97 -9.68 15.04 3.63
C ILE A 97 -8.97 16.33 4.07
N LEU A 98 -9.65 17.19 4.80
CA LEU A 98 -9.06 18.44 5.28
C LEU A 98 -7.89 18.16 6.25
N TRP A 99 -8.06 17.22 7.15
CA TRP A 99 -6.99 16.81 8.05
C TRP A 99 -5.79 16.27 7.28
N ALA A 100 -6.04 15.38 6.32
CA ALA A 100 -4.98 14.78 5.51
C ALA A 100 -4.18 15.84 4.74
N ARG A 101 -4.88 16.83 4.20
CA ARG A 101 -4.24 17.92 3.46
C ARG A 101 -3.33 18.76 4.35
N LYS A 102 -3.71 18.98 5.59
CA LYS A 102 -2.88 19.75 6.53
C LYS A 102 -1.63 18.99 6.94
N ASN A 103 -1.66 17.68 6.86
CA ASN A 103 -0.62 16.80 7.37
C ASN A 103 0.22 16.13 6.27
N THR A 104 0.06 16.55 5.04
CA THR A 104 0.85 16.05 3.91
C THR A 104 1.58 17.17 3.17
#